data_cf9f5ec835faf0d190b3d755bb8f8b4a
#
_entry.id   cf9f5ec835faf0d190b3d755bb8f8b4a
#
_cell.length_a   1.000
_cell.length_b   1.000
_cell.length_c   1.000
_cell.angle_alpha   90.00
_cell.angle_beta   90.00
_cell.angle_gamma   90.00
#
_symmetry.space_group_name_H-M   'P 1'
#
loop_
_entity.id
_entity.type
_entity.pdbx_description
1 polymer ?
#
loop_
_entity_poly.entity_id
_entity_poly.type
_entity_poly.pdbx_seq_one_letter_code
_entity_poly.pdbx_strand_id
1 'polypeptide(L)'
;MGRVPVLIDGSVILFESAAILRYLGAKYGGDSFWPSDPARLASLDVWAEWGKNTFTEAVLEIFVYDVRLDPDTRDPAILERATAKLVPLAQILDRRIGDGHWLDGDTFSFADITVGHILHRYHSLEWDRPELTNLSAYYDRLQSRPAFREHVTVSYEDLRGSY
;
A
#
# COMPACT_ATOMS: atom_id res chain seq x y z
N MET A 1 2.07 -24.70 1.78
CA MET A 1 2.71 -23.39 1.93
C MET A 1 2.34 -22.68 3.22
N GLY A 2 1.19 -22.89 3.86
CA GLY A 2 0.84 -22.33 5.18
C GLY A 2 0.82 -20.78 5.29
N ARG A 3 0.73 -20.09 4.16
CA ARG A 3 0.65 -18.61 4.12
C ARG A 3 -0.76 -18.14 3.75
N VAL A 4 -1.15 -17.00 4.29
CA VAL A 4 -2.40 -16.28 3.98
C VAL A 4 -2.06 -15.07 3.08
N PRO A 5 -3.03 -14.54 2.30
CA PRO A 5 -4.40 -15.01 2.14
C PRO A 5 -4.55 -16.19 1.17
N VAL A 6 -5.67 -16.91 1.30
CA VAL A 6 -6.16 -17.87 0.29
C VAL A 6 -7.61 -17.53 -0.02
N LEU A 7 -7.94 -17.43 -1.32
CA LEU A 7 -9.31 -17.26 -1.81
C LEU A 7 -9.82 -18.58 -2.36
N ILE A 8 -11.04 -18.96 -2.00
CA ILE A 8 -11.81 -20.04 -2.61
C ILE A 8 -13.08 -19.45 -3.22
N ASP A 9 -13.24 -19.57 -4.53
CA ASP A 9 -14.41 -19.10 -5.28
C ASP A 9 -14.89 -20.21 -6.22
N GLY A 10 -15.85 -21.01 -5.75
CA GLY A 10 -16.27 -22.24 -6.41
C GLY A 10 -15.12 -23.25 -6.50
N SER A 11 -14.73 -23.62 -7.70
CA SER A 11 -13.59 -24.53 -7.96
C SER A 11 -12.23 -23.81 -8.06
N VAL A 12 -12.22 -22.47 -8.02
CA VAL A 12 -11.00 -21.68 -8.13
C VAL A 12 -10.39 -21.50 -6.74
N ILE A 13 -9.11 -21.87 -6.59
CA ILE A 13 -8.35 -21.68 -5.36
C ILE A 13 -7.12 -20.82 -5.71
N LEU A 14 -7.00 -19.65 -5.09
CA LEU A 14 -5.92 -18.70 -5.35
C LEU A 14 -5.19 -18.35 -4.05
N PHE A 15 -3.91 -18.12 -4.17
CA PHE A 15 -3.04 -17.51 -3.16
C PHE A 15 -2.27 -16.35 -3.83
N GLU A 16 -1.51 -15.57 -3.08
CA GLU A 16 -0.94 -14.26 -3.43
C GLU A 16 -2.02 -13.16 -3.54
N SER A 17 -1.96 -12.21 -2.62
CA SER A 17 -2.97 -11.13 -2.50
C SER A 17 -3.16 -10.33 -3.79
N ALA A 18 -2.07 -10.05 -4.53
CA ALA A 18 -2.16 -9.34 -5.79
C ALA A 18 -2.83 -10.16 -6.90
N ALA A 19 -2.61 -11.48 -6.96
CA ALA A 19 -3.30 -12.37 -7.90
C ALA A 19 -4.79 -12.47 -7.55
N ILE A 20 -5.12 -12.57 -6.26
CA ILE A 20 -6.50 -12.56 -5.77
C ILE A 20 -7.20 -11.27 -6.16
N LEU A 21 -6.56 -10.11 -5.93
CA LEU A 21 -7.14 -8.80 -6.29
C LEU A 21 -7.40 -8.68 -7.79
N ARG A 22 -6.46 -9.11 -8.64
CA ARG A 22 -6.65 -9.12 -10.10
C ARG A 22 -7.79 -10.02 -10.54
N TYR A 23 -7.89 -11.21 -9.97
CA TYR A 23 -8.99 -12.11 -10.25
C TYR A 23 -10.35 -11.50 -9.86
N LEU A 24 -10.44 -10.94 -8.67
CA LEU A 24 -11.66 -10.29 -8.18
C LEU A 24 -12.01 -9.06 -9.02
N GLY A 25 -11.01 -8.25 -9.38
CA GLY A 25 -11.17 -7.11 -10.27
C GLY A 25 -11.73 -7.51 -11.65
N ALA A 26 -11.09 -8.49 -12.27
CA ALA A 26 -11.52 -8.98 -13.59
C ALA A 26 -12.91 -9.63 -13.58
N LYS A 27 -13.27 -10.33 -12.50
CA LYS A 27 -14.54 -11.03 -12.41
C LYS A 27 -15.70 -10.16 -11.94
N TYR A 28 -15.46 -9.20 -11.04
CA TYR A 28 -16.51 -8.49 -10.31
C TYR A 28 -16.36 -6.95 -10.37
N GLY A 29 -15.22 -6.41 -10.82
CA GLY A 29 -14.87 -5.01 -10.62
C GLY A 29 -15.55 -4.01 -11.56
N GLY A 30 -16.02 -4.44 -12.74
CA GLY A 30 -16.47 -3.53 -13.79
C GLY A 30 -15.34 -2.66 -14.36
N ASP A 31 -15.61 -1.95 -15.46
CA ASP A 31 -14.58 -1.23 -16.24
C ASP A 31 -13.94 -0.04 -15.50
N SER A 32 -14.65 0.58 -14.57
CA SER A 32 -14.09 1.67 -13.75
C SER A 32 -13.03 1.18 -12.78
N PHE A 33 -13.22 -0.01 -12.21
CA PHE A 33 -12.28 -0.60 -11.23
C PHE A 33 -11.20 -1.46 -11.90
N TRP A 34 -11.58 -2.19 -12.94
CA TRP A 34 -10.70 -3.07 -13.71
C TRP A 34 -10.91 -2.79 -15.21
N PRO A 35 -10.10 -1.90 -15.79
CA PRO A 35 -10.29 -1.48 -17.18
C PRO A 35 -10.22 -2.63 -18.18
N SER A 36 -11.15 -2.64 -19.14
CA SER A 36 -11.12 -3.57 -20.28
C SER A 36 -10.13 -3.15 -21.37
N ASP A 37 -9.78 -1.85 -21.43
CA ASP A 37 -8.70 -1.37 -22.32
C ASP A 37 -7.34 -1.81 -21.81
N PRO A 38 -6.57 -2.61 -22.60
CA PRO A 38 -5.29 -3.13 -22.18
C PRO A 38 -4.24 -2.07 -21.87
N ALA A 39 -4.25 -0.93 -22.55
CA ALA A 39 -3.29 0.13 -22.34
C ALA A 39 -3.53 0.86 -21.00
N ARG A 40 -4.80 1.16 -20.69
CA ARG A 40 -5.22 1.73 -19.41
C ARG A 40 -4.95 0.74 -18.27
N LEU A 41 -5.32 -0.53 -18.44
CA LEU A 41 -5.04 -1.58 -17.46
C LEU A 41 -3.55 -1.68 -17.16
N ALA A 42 -2.70 -1.77 -18.18
CA ALA A 42 -1.24 -1.85 -18.01
C ALA A 42 -0.67 -0.63 -17.30
N SER A 43 -1.16 0.59 -17.61
CA SER A 43 -0.71 1.82 -16.95
C SER A 43 -1.00 1.84 -15.46
N LEU A 44 -2.11 1.25 -15.02
CA LEU A 44 -2.46 1.09 -13.60
C LEU A 44 -1.70 -0.06 -12.94
N ASP A 45 -1.50 -1.17 -13.66
CA ASP A 45 -0.80 -2.34 -13.13
C ASP A 45 0.68 -2.06 -12.82
N VAL A 46 1.31 -1.17 -13.61
CA VAL A 46 2.66 -0.65 -13.28
C VAL A 46 2.70 -0.04 -11.88
N TRP A 47 1.71 0.79 -11.53
CA TRP A 47 1.64 1.40 -10.19
C TRP A 47 1.27 0.40 -9.10
N ALA A 48 0.40 -0.56 -9.41
CA ALA A 48 0.07 -1.65 -8.49
C ALA A 48 1.31 -2.49 -8.16
N GLU A 49 2.11 -2.88 -9.15
CA GLU A 49 3.36 -3.64 -8.92
C GLU A 49 4.43 -2.80 -8.21
N TRP A 50 4.60 -1.55 -8.60
CA TRP A 50 5.53 -0.64 -7.94
C TRP A 50 5.15 -0.43 -6.47
N GLY A 51 3.86 -0.21 -6.18
CA GLY A 51 3.35 -0.03 -4.84
C GLY A 51 3.55 -1.27 -3.97
N LYS A 52 3.23 -2.45 -4.51
CA LYS A 52 3.38 -3.73 -3.81
C LYS A 52 4.85 -4.05 -3.49
N ASN A 53 5.74 -3.88 -4.45
CA ASN A 53 7.13 -4.33 -4.33
C ASN A 53 8.04 -3.21 -3.80
N THR A 54 8.11 -2.08 -4.51
CA THR A 54 9.09 -1.03 -4.21
C THR A 54 8.68 -0.17 -3.01
N PHE A 55 7.46 0.37 -3.04
CA PHE A 55 7.01 1.30 -2.00
C PHE A 55 6.70 0.58 -0.68
N THR A 56 6.00 -0.55 -0.74
CA THR A 56 5.67 -1.34 0.45
C THR A 56 6.93 -1.83 1.17
N GLU A 57 7.92 -2.34 0.44
CA GLU A 57 9.17 -2.80 1.05
C GLU A 57 9.90 -1.67 1.79
N ALA A 58 9.96 -0.47 1.20
CA ALA A 58 10.59 0.67 1.85
C ALA A 58 9.85 1.13 3.13
N VAL A 59 8.52 1.11 3.14
CA VAL A 59 7.73 1.39 4.35
C VAL A 59 7.92 0.31 5.41
N LEU A 60 8.02 -0.96 5.00
CA LEU A 60 8.22 -2.07 5.92
C LEU A 60 9.60 -2.05 6.58
N GLU A 61 10.64 -1.48 5.97
CA GLU A 61 11.94 -1.28 6.63
C GLU A 61 11.80 -0.38 7.87
N ILE A 62 11.06 0.73 7.77
CA ILE A 62 10.76 1.61 8.92
C ILE A 62 9.85 0.90 9.92
N PHE A 63 8.83 0.17 9.45
CA PHE A 63 7.92 -0.60 10.31
C PHE A 63 8.67 -1.64 11.14
N VAL A 64 9.59 -2.40 10.55
CA VAL A 64 10.41 -3.37 11.29
C VAL A 64 11.24 -2.66 12.34
N TYR A 65 11.89 -1.55 11.99
CA TYR A 65 12.71 -0.78 12.92
C TYR A 65 11.89 -0.22 14.10
N ASP A 66 10.77 0.46 13.81
CA ASP A 66 9.99 1.17 14.83
C ASP A 66 9.10 0.25 15.68
N VAL A 67 8.57 -0.82 15.06
CA VAL A 67 7.57 -1.67 15.71
C VAL A 67 8.16 -3.01 16.15
N ARG A 68 8.91 -3.68 15.27
CA ARG A 68 9.33 -5.06 15.52
C ARG A 68 10.60 -5.20 16.35
N LEU A 69 11.58 -4.33 16.12
CA LEU A 69 12.83 -4.41 16.87
C LEU A 69 12.64 -3.96 18.31
N ASP A 70 13.34 -4.64 19.21
CA ASP A 70 13.48 -4.21 20.60
C ASP A 70 14.11 -2.81 20.64
N PRO A 71 13.49 -1.82 21.31
CA PRO A 71 14.03 -0.45 21.42
C PRO A 71 15.48 -0.38 21.86
N ASP A 72 15.90 -1.27 22.77
CA ASP A 72 17.26 -1.29 23.34
C ASP A 72 18.31 -1.78 22.32
N THR A 73 17.90 -2.39 21.23
CA THR A 73 18.79 -2.94 20.19
C THR A 73 18.77 -2.14 18.89
N ARG A 74 18.00 -1.05 18.82
CA ARG A 74 17.85 -0.23 17.61
C ARG A 74 19.12 0.56 17.30
N ASP A 75 19.62 0.40 16.07
CA ASP A 75 20.70 1.24 15.53
C ASP A 75 20.08 2.40 14.71
N PRO A 76 20.24 3.67 15.14
CA PRO A 76 19.71 4.83 14.43
C PRO A 76 20.12 4.93 12.95
N ALA A 77 21.29 4.40 12.59
CA ALA A 77 21.77 4.38 11.20
C ALA A 77 20.89 3.52 10.29
N ILE A 78 20.15 2.56 10.83
CA ILE A 78 19.17 1.76 10.06
C ILE A 78 17.99 2.65 9.67
N LEU A 79 17.44 3.41 10.64
CA LEU A 79 16.34 4.33 10.38
C LEU A 79 16.73 5.42 9.38
N GLU A 80 17.92 6.00 9.53
CA GLU A 80 18.44 7.02 8.60
C GLU A 80 18.48 6.48 7.15
N ARG A 81 19.02 5.29 6.94
CA ARG A 81 19.07 4.66 5.61
C ARG A 81 17.67 4.34 5.06
N ALA A 82 16.77 3.82 5.90
CA ALA A 82 15.40 3.51 5.51
C ALA A 82 14.63 4.79 5.13
N THR A 83 14.79 5.87 5.89
CA THR A 83 14.22 7.19 5.60
C THR A 83 14.76 7.75 4.29
N ALA A 84 16.08 7.72 4.08
CA ALA A 84 16.70 8.18 2.84
C ALA A 84 16.21 7.41 1.60
N LYS A 85 15.87 6.13 1.75
CA LYS A 85 15.27 5.31 0.69
C LYS A 85 13.79 5.64 0.46
N LEU A 86 13.01 5.83 1.52
CA LEU A 86 11.55 6.02 1.43
C LEU A 86 11.16 7.41 0.93
N VAL A 87 11.87 8.48 1.34
CA VAL A 87 11.53 9.87 0.98
C VAL A 87 11.37 10.07 -0.54
N PRO A 88 12.32 9.69 -1.40
CA PRO A 88 12.17 9.87 -2.85
C PRO A 88 11.01 9.03 -3.43
N LEU A 89 10.72 7.86 -2.86
CA LEU A 89 9.59 7.03 -3.31
C LEU A 89 8.25 7.68 -2.93
N ALA A 90 8.13 8.25 -1.75
CA ALA A 90 6.95 9.00 -1.34
C ALA A 90 6.71 10.23 -2.24
N GLN A 91 7.79 10.94 -2.61
CA GLN A 91 7.72 12.06 -3.56
C GLN A 91 7.29 11.61 -4.97
N ILE A 92 7.71 10.42 -5.43
CA ILE A 92 7.24 9.85 -6.69
C ILE A 92 5.73 9.61 -6.64
N LEU A 93 5.25 9.01 -5.54
CA LEU A 93 3.82 8.74 -5.35
C LEU A 93 3.01 10.05 -5.27
N ASP A 94 3.48 11.03 -4.51
CA ASP A 94 2.83 12.35 -4.40
C ASP A 94 2.67 13.02 -5.77
N ARG A 95 3.73 13.03 -6.59
CA ARG A 95 3.67 13.57 -7.96
C ARG A 95 2.75 12.75 -8.87
N ARG A 96 2.70 11.43 -8.69
CA ARG A 96 1.80 10.56 -9.48
C ARG A 96 0.33 10.86 -9.19
N ILE A 97 -0.01 11.08 -7.95
CA ILE A 97 -1.36 11.47 -7.54
C ILE A 97 -1.68 12.87 -8.08
N GLY A 98 -0.76 13.83 -7.90
CA GLY A 98 -0.93 15.20 -8.38
C GLY A 98 -2.25 15.80 -7.95
N ASP A 99 -2.91 16.54 -8.85
CA ASP A 99 -4.23 17.13 -8.62
C ASP A 99 -5.38 16.10 -8.73
N GLY A 100 -5.06 14.84 -9.09
CA GLY A 100 -6.03 13.75 -9.20
C GLY A 100 -6.52 13.29 -7.83
N HIS A 101 -7.65 12.57 -7.82
CA HIS A 101 -8.17 11.98 -6.59
C HIS A 101 -7.59 10.58 -6.33
N TRP A 102 -7.29 9.85 -7.39
CA TRP A 102 -6.87 8.45 -7.38
C TRP A 102 -5.74 8.21 -8.39
N LEU A 103 -5.17 7.02 -8.39
CA LEU A 103 -4.14 6.65 -9.35
C LEU A 103 -4.63 6.60 -10.81
N ASP A 104 -5.94 6.53 -11.02
CA ASP A 104 -6.60 6.65 -12.33
C ASP A 104 -7.38 7.97 -12.44
N GLY A 105 -6.77 9.08 -12.08
CA GLY A 105 -7.42 10.40 -12.07
C GLY A 105 -8.58 10.47 -11.07
N ASP A 106 -9.81 10.59 -11.54
CA ASP A 106 -10.99 10.68 -10.68
C ASP A 106 -11.61 9.31 -10.35
N THR A 107 -11.03 8.21 -10.83
CA THR A 107 -11.58 6.88 -10.70
C THR A 107 -10.78 6.00 -9.73
N PHE A 108 -11.44 5.51 -8.67
CA PHE A 108 -10.85 4.52 -7.78
C PHE A 108 -10.71 3.17 -8.48
N SER A 109 -9.52 2.58 -8.43
CA SER A 109 -9.18 1.34 -9.13
C SER A 109 -8.51 0.30 -8.21
N PHE A 110 -8.22 -0.87 -8.75
CA PHE A 110 -7.45 -1.90 -8.06
C PHE A 110 -6.04 -1.44 -7.67
N ALA A 111 -5.45 -0.50 -8.42
CA ALA A 111 -4.14 0.06 -8.13
C ALA A 111 -4.15 0.83 -6.79
N ASP A 112 -5.24 1.55 -6.49
CA ASP A 112 -5.42 2.26 -5.24
C ASP A 112 -5.50 1.33 -4.02
N ILE A 113 -6.03 0.12 -4.18
CA ILE A 113 -5.99 -0.90 -3.13
C ILE A 113 -4.55 -1.37 -2.92
N THR A 114 -3.83 -1.67 -4.01
CA THR A 114 -2.47 -2.21 -3.95
C THR A 114 -1.46 -1.20 -3.40
N VAL A 115 -1.60 0.08 -3.74
CA VAL A 115 -0.75 1.15 -3.19
C VAL A 115 -1.21 1.58 -1.80
N GLY A 116 -2.53 1.69 -1.61
CA GLY A 116 -3.12 2.28 -0.41
C GLY A 116 -2.96 1.42 0.85
N HIS A 117 -2.87 0.10 0.73
CA HIS A 117 -2.85 -0.81 1.89
C HIS A 117 -1.72 -0.55 2.88
N ILE A 118 -0.59 0.01 2.44
CA ILE A 118 0.57 0.29 3.29
C ILE A 118 0.57 1.71 3.86
N LEU A 119 -0.29 2.61 3.35
CA LEU A 119 -0.28 4.03 3.73
C LEU A 119 -0.68 4.27 5.18
N HIS A 120 -1.46 3.37 5.80
CA HIS A 120 -1.71 3.49 7.23
C HIS A 120 -0.40 3.39 8.03
N ARG A 121 0.48 2.45 7.71
CA ARG A 121 1.79 2.36 8.35
C ARG A 121 2.66 3.58 8.00
N TYR A 122 2.71 3.98 6.74
CA TYR A 122 3.44 5.18 6.32
C TYR A 122 3.10 6.41 7.17
N HIS A 123 1.80 6.64 7.46
CA HIS A 123 1.32 7.80 8.20
C HIS A 123 1.36 7.66 9.73
N SER A 124 1.26 6.46 10.27
CA SER A 124 1.17 6.21 11.71
C SER A 124 2.50 5.87 12.38
N LEU A 125 3.54 5.50 11.62
CA LEU A 125 4.89 5.26 12.15
C LEU A 125 5.58 6.58 12.50
N GLU A 126 6.48 6.53 13.50
CA GLU A 126 7.32 7.67 13.91
C GLU A 126 8.61 7.70 13.08
N TRP A 127 8.70 8.64 12.17
CA TRP A 127 9.88 8.91 11.33
C TRP A 127 9.82 10.31 10.75
N ASP A 128 10.94 10.85 10.30
CA ASP A 128 11.05 12.21 9.70
C ASP A 128 10.43 12.22 8.29
N ARG A 129 9.10 12.30 8.28
CA ARG A 129 8.27 12.23 7.07
C ARG A 129 8.18 13.60 6.39
N PRO A 130 8.44 13.69 5.07
CA PRO A 130 8.25 14.93 4.33
C PRO A 130 6.75 15.32 4.27
N GLU A 131 6.48 16.63 4.27
CA GLU A 131 5.14 17.15 4.00
C GLU A 131 4.84 17.01 2.51
N LEU A 132 3.92 16.10 2.17
CA LEU A 132 3.50 15.80 0.80
C LEU A 132 1.97 15.94 0.72
N THR A 133 1.55 17.07 0.16
CA THR A 133 0.14 17.51 0.19
C THR A 133 -0.79 16.55 -0.55
N ASN A 134 -0.39 16.09 -1.75
CA ASN A 134 -1.22 15.21 -2.57
C ASN A 134 -1.32 13.81 -1.94
N LEU A 135 -0.21 13.29 -1.41
CA LEU A 135 -0.18 12.01 -0.73
C LEU A 135 -1.01 12.02 0.56
N SER A 136 -0.96 13.11 1.33
CA SER A 136 -1.79 13.26 2.53
C SER A 136 -3.27 13.32 2.18
N ALA A 137 -3.66 14.13 1.20
CA ALA A 137 -5.03 14.21 0.73
C ALA A 137 -5.55 12.88 0.16
N TYR A 138 -4.69 12.12 -0.51
CA TYR A 138 -5.00 10.78 -1.00
C TYR A 138 -5.25 9.79 0.16
N TYR A 139 -4.42 9.84 1.20
CA TYR A 139 -4.63 9.03 2.39
C TYR A 139 -5.94 9.37 3.10
N ASP A 140 -6.29 10.66 3.24
CA ASP A 140 -7.57 11.09 3.83
C ASP A 140 -8.77 10.56 3.03
N ARG A 141 -8.68 10.57 1.69
CA ARG A 141 -9.72 9.97 0.83
C ARG A 141 -9.82 8.46 1.02
N LEU A 142 -8.70 7.75 1.14
CA LEU A 142 -8.71 6.31 1.47
C LEU A 142 -9.38 6.06 2.82
N GLN A 143 -9.06 6.86 3.84
CA GLN A 143 -9.68 6.77 5.17
C GLN A 143 -11.18 7.08 5.15
N SER A 144 -11.69 7.87 4.18
CA SER A 144 -13.13 8.09 4.04
C SER A 144 -13.91 6.83 3.60
N ARG A 145 -13.22 5.82 3.05
CA ARG A 145 -13.82 4.56 2.59
C ARG A 145 -14.03 3.60 3.78
N PRO A 146 -15.27 3.08 3.99
CA PRO A 146 -15.54 2.18 5.12
C PRO A 146 -14.63 0.95 5.15
N ALA A 147 -14.45 0.28 4.01
CA ALA A 147 -13.58 -0.91 3.92
C ALA A 147 -12.12 -0.62 4.28
N PHE A 148 -11.60 0.56 3.94
CA PHE A 148 -10.24 0.95 4.31
C PHE A 148 -10.12 1.10 5.83
N ARG A 149 -11.07 1.79 6.47
CA ARG A 149 -11.09 1.94 7.93
C ARG A 149 -11.20 0.59 8.66
N GLU A 150 -12.05 -0.29 8.15
CA GLU A 150 -12.29 -1.58 8.79
C GLU A 150 -11.11 -2.55 8.67
N HIS A 151 -10.44 -2.55 7.52
CA HIS A 151 -9.47 -3.61 7.20
C HIS A 151 -8.01 -3.16 7.08
N VAL A 152 -7.76 -1.85 6.94
CA VAL A 152 -6.39 -1.32 6.77
C VAL A 152 -5.93 -0.52 7.99
N THR A 153 -6.81 0.28 8.62
CA THR A 153 -6.45 1.07 9.79
C THR A 153 -6.52 0.26 11.10
N VAL A 154 -6.03 -0.97 11.04
CA VAL A 154 -5.99 -1.87 12.20
C VAL A 154 -4.73 -1.63 13.04
N SER A 155 -4.87 -1.79 14.36
CA SER A 155 -3.74 -1.70 15.28
C SER A 155 -2.69 -2.78 14.99
N TYR A 156 -1.42 -2.43 15.16
CA TYR A 156 -0.28 -3.34 15.10
C TYR A 156 0.54 -3.34 16.39
N GLU A 157 -0.04 -2.82 17.49
CA GLU A 157 0.65 -2.73 18.78
C GLU A 157 1.08 -4.11 19.31
N ASP A 158 0.29 -5.16 19.06
CA ASP A 158 0.63 -6.53 19.44
C ASP A 158 1.90 -7.07 18.75
N LEU A 159 2.41 -6.34 17.76
CA LEU A 159 3.62 -6.71 17.03
C LEU A 159 4.89 -6.02 17.58
N ARG A 160 4.76 -5.12 18.57
CA ARG A 160 5.91 -4.39 19.12
C ARG A 160 6.86 -5.34 19.86
N GLY A 161 8.15 -5.21 19.53
CA GLY A 161 9.20 -6.03 20.13
C GLY A 161 9.08 -7.53 19.85
N SER A 162 8.46 -7.90 18.71
CA SER A 162 8.19 -9.31 18.38
C SER A 162 9.28 -9.99 17.53
N TYR A 163 10.47 -9.39 17.39
CA TYR A 163 11.68 -9.97 16.79
C TYR A 163 12.70 -10.31 17.86
#